data_ff887337921b652c21af171e71425fde
#
_entry.id   ff887337921b652c21af171e71425fde
#
_cell.length_a   1.000
_cell.length_b   1.000
_cell.length_c   1.000
_cell.angle_alpha   90.00
_cell.angle_beta   90.00
_cell.angle_gamma   90.00
#
_symmetry.space_group_name_H-M   'P 1'
#
loop_
_entity.id
_entity.type
_entity.pdbx_description
1 polymer ?
#
loop_
_entity_poly.entity_id
_entity_poly.type
_entity_poly.pdbx_seq_one_letter_code
_entity_poly.pdbx_strand_id
1 'polypeptide(L)'
;MLSLQQFTGVIGTFNCQGGGWCRETRRNKCAAQFSHSVTAKTNPRDIEWNSGKNPISIEGVQIFAMYLSKSKKLVLSKPHENIEIALEPFNFELITVSPVTTLAGKPAQFAPIGLVNMLNTGGAIQSLAYTNDSNSSVQIGIKGSGEMRVFASEKPRSCKIDGRDVAFEYEGYMVVTQVPWSPPSGLSTVDYLF
;
A
#
# COMPACT_ATOMS: atom_id res chain seq x y z
N MET A 1 -8.43 12.02 4.07
CA MET A 1 -8.05 12.43 2.71
C MET A 1 -7.77 11.17 1.91
N LEU A 2 -8.51 10.95 0.84
CA LEU A 2 -8.40 9.79 -0.04
C LEU A 2 -7.61 10.23 -1.27
N SER A 3 -6.60 9.50 -1.66
CA SER A 3 -5.80 9.80 -2.83
C SER A 3 -5.65 8.56 -3.69
N LEU A 4 -5.85 8.70 -4.98
CA LEU A 4 -5.58 7.67 -5.96
C LEU A 4 -4.15 7.85 -6.49
N GLN A 5 -3.41 6.77 -6.50
CA GLN A 5 -2.09 6.64 -7.12
C GLN A 5 -2.23 5.75 -8.35
N GLN A 6 -1.23 5.74 -9.24
CA GLN A 6 -1.34 5.05 -10.52
C GLN A 6 -1.71 3.55 -10.43
N PHE A 7 -1.35 2.86 -9.33
CA PHE A 7 -1.60 1.42 -9.15
C PHE A 7 -2.22 1.08 -7.80
N THR A 8 -2.35 2.04 -6.90
CA THR A 8 -2.83 1.84 -5.53
C THR A 8 -3.69 3.01 -5.08
N GLY A 9 -4.49 2.78 -4.06
CA GLY A 9 -5.19 3.84 -3.34
C GLY A 9 -4.63 4.02 -1.93
N VAL A 10 -4.94 5.15 -1.29
CA VAL A 10 -4.54 5.42 0.09
C VAL A 10 -5.74 5.87 0.90
N ILE A 11 -5.92 5.28 2.07
CA ILE A 11 -6.91 5.68 3.06
C ILE A 11 -6.16 6.18 4.30
N GLY A 12 -6.50 7.39 4.76
CA GLY A 12 -6.02 7.92 6.03
C GLY A 12 -7.11 7.90 7.08
N THR A 13 -6.85 7.28 8.21
CA THR A 13 -7.75 7.27 9.37
C THR A 13 -7.10 8.03 10.52
N PHE A 14 -7.87 8.94 11.16
CA PHE A 14 -7.36 9.83 12.19
C PHE A 14 -8.32 9.88 13.37
N ASN A 15 -7.80 9.76 14.58
CA ASN A 15 -8.56 10.03 15.80
C ASN A 15 -8.34 11.48 16.24
N CYS A 16 -9.29 12.34 15.92
CA CYS A 16 -9.26 13.77 16.28
C CYS A 16 -10.16 14.11 17.46
N GLN A 17 -10.62 13.13 18.22
CA GLN A 17 -11.48 13.37 19.38
C GLN A 17 -10.77 14.16 20.48
N GLY A 18 -11.51 15.03 21.16
CA GLY A 18 -10.98 15.92 22.18
C GLY A 18 -10.25 17.14 21.63
N GLY A 19 -10.04 17.24 20.32
CA GLY A 19 -9.51 18.43 19.66
C GLY A 19 -10.63 19.34 19.15
N GLY A 20 -10.46 20.64 19.26
CA GLY A 20 -11.42 21.57 18.70
C GLY A 20 -11.05 23.03 18.87
N TRP A 21 -11.75 23.89 18.10
CA TRP A 21 -11.62 25.33 18.18
C TRP A 21 -12.40 25.87 19.35
N CYS A 22 -11.73 26.55 20.29
CA CYS A 22 -12.37 27.25 21.39
C CYS A 22 -12.66 28.69 20.96
N ARG A 23 -13.95 29.05 20.89
CA ARG A 23 -14.40 30.40 20.49
C ARG A 23 -14.00 31.50 21.50
N GLU A 24 -13.96 31.18 22.79
CA GLU A 24 -13.60 32.10 23.85
C GLU A 24 -12.13 32.51 23.79
N THR A 25 -11.24 31.52 23.68
CA THR A 25 -9.79 31.77 23.67
C THR A 25 -9.22 31.95 22.27
N ARG A 26 -10.04 31.75 21.23
CA ARG A 26 -9.63 31.79 19.81
C ARG A 26 -8.40 30.93 19.51
N ARG A 27 -8.36 29.74 20.11
CA ARG A 27 -7.24 28.79 19.97
C ARG A 27 -7.78 27.36 19.80
N ASN A 28 -7.01 26.53 19.14
CA ASN A 28 -7.25 25.10 19.22
C ASN A 28 -6.94 24.62 20.64
N LYS A 29 -7.88 23.93 21.25
CA LYS A 29 -7.71 23.26 22.54
C LYS A 29 -7.77 21.77 22.35
N CYS A 30 -6.95 21.07 23.09
CA CYS A 30 -7.02 19.64 23.28
C CYS A 30 -7.56 19.40 24.70
N ALA A 31 -8.74 18.82 24.81
CA ALA A 31 -9.35 18.49 26.08
C ALA A 31 -9.19 16.97 26.30
N ALA A 32 -8.16 16.60 27.04
CA ALA A 32 -7.82 15.19 27.32
C ALA A 32 -9.00 14.40 27.90
N GLN A 33 -9.88 15.06 28.67
CA GLN A 33 -11.08 14.44 29.23
C GLN A 33 -12.12 13.97 28.19
N PHE A 34 -12.04 14.47 26.95
CA PHE A 34 -12.92 14.07 25.84
C PHE A 34 -12.19 13.23 24.81
N SER A 35 -10.90 12.97 25.01
CA SER A 35 -10.12 12.15 24.11
C SER A 35 -10.17 10.69 24.57
N HIS A 36 -10.57 9.79 23.69
CA HIS A 36 -10.60 8.36 23.94
C HIS A 36 -10.26 7.59 22.68
N SER A 37 -9.93 6.31 22.82
CA SER A 37 -9.70 5.43 21.69
C SER A 37 -10.98 5.25 20.88
N VAL A 38 -10.86 5.24 19.57
CA VAL A 38 -11.97 4.99 18.65
C VAL A 38 -11.62 3.85 17.69
N THR A 39 -12.66 3.16 17.22
CA THR A 39 -12.50 2.17 16.16
C THR A 39 -13.06 2.75 14.86
N ALA A 40 -12.19 2.89 13.87
CA ALA A 40 -12.58 3.23 12.50
C ALA A 40 -12.88 1.95 11.72
N LYS A 41 -13.90 2.00 10.86
CA LYS A 41 -14.19 0.96 9.87
C LYS A 41 -13.87 1.51 8.49
N THR A 42 -13.16 0.74 7.70
CA THR A 42 -12.81 1.13 6.34
C THR A 42 -12.76 -0.10 5.44
N ASN A 43 -12.99 0.10 4.14
CA ASN A 43 -12.94 -0.94 3.14
C ASN A 43 -12.37 -0.39 1.81
N PRO A 44 -12.01 -1.25 0.85
CA PRO A 44 -11.42 -0.81 -0.42
C PRO A 44 -12.28 0.16 -1.23
N ARG A 45 -13.61 0.19 -1.04
CA ARG A 45 -14.52 1.10 -1.76
C ARG A 45 -14.57 2.51 -1.21
N ASP A 46 -13.96 2.76 -0.06
CA ASP A 46 -13.80 4.14 0.44
C ASP A 46 -12.84 4.97 -0.45
N ILE A 47 -12.17 4.31 -1.41
CA ILE A 47 -11.31 4.97 -2.39
C ILE A 47 -12.11 5.28 -3.67
N GLU A 48 -11.95 6.50 -4.18
CA GLU A 48 -12.51 6.91 -5.47
C GLU A 48 -11.64 6.40 -6.63
N TRP A 49 -11.74 5.11 -6.95
CA TRP A 49 -10.91 4.44 -7.96
C TRP A 49 -11.03 5.02 -9.37
N ASN A 50 -12.17 5.64 -9.67
CA ASN A 50 -12.47 6.24 -10.98
C ASN A 50 -12.06 7.71 -11.09
N SER A 51 -11.44 8.29 -10.05
CA SER A 51 -11.02 9.68 -10.03
C SER A 51 -9.57 9.85 -10.51
N GLY A 52 -9.22 11.07 -10.93
CA GLY A 52 -7.87 11.43 -11.32
C GLY A 52 -7.53 11.22 -12.80
N LYS A 53 -6.24 11.38 -13.13
CA LYS A 53 -5.75 11.30 -14.51
C LYS A 53 -5.66 9.86 -15.04
N ASN A 54 -5.46 8.90 -14.16
CA ASN A 54 -5.30 7.49 -14.49
C ASN A 54 -6.24 6.65 -13.59
N PRO A 55 -7.52 6.55 -13.93
CA PRO A 55 -8.47 5.76 -13.15
C PRO A 55 -8.06 4.28 -13.16
N ILE A 56 -8.23 3.62 -12.02
CA ILE A 56 -8.00 2.18 -11.88
C ILE A 56 -9.34 1.48 -11.94
N SER A 57 -9.52 0.58 -12.90
CA SER A 57 -10.68 -0.32 -12.91
C SER A 57 -10.49 -1.36 -11.82
N ILE A 58 -11.47 -1.44 -10.93
CA ILE A 58 -11.56 -2.49 -9.90
C ILE A 58 -12.66 -3.51 -10.22
N GLU A 59 -13.20 -3.46 -11.44
CA GLU A 59 -14.19 -4.42 -11.89
C GLU A 59 -13.59 -5.82 -11.92
N GLY A 60 -14.31 -6.77 -11.31
CA GLY A 60 -13.84 -8.16 -11.20
C GLY A 60 -12.77 -8.42 -10.12
N VAL A 61 -12.25 -7.40 -9.46
CA VAL A 61 -11.29 -7.59 -8.35
C VAL A 61 -12.00 -8.24 -7.17
N GLN A 62 -11.52 -9.41 -6.76
CA GLN A 62 -12.10 -10.21 -5.67
C GLN A 62 -11.47 -9.91 -4.31
N ILE A 63 -10.20 -9.53 -4.30
CA ILE A 63 -9.39 -9.33 -3.09
C ILE A 63 -8.52 -8.10 -3.27
N PHE A 64 -8.34 -7.36 -2.18
CA PHE A 64 -7.40 -6.25 -2.07
C PHE A 64 -6.38 -6.53 -0.97
N ALA A 65 -5.14 -6.17 -1.22
CA ALA A 65 -4.08 -6.13 -0.23
C ALA A 65 -4.08 -4.74 0.43
N MET A 66 -4.31 -4.69 1.73
CA MET A 66 -4.36 -3.47 2.53
C MET A 66 -3.16 -3.47 3.48
N TYR A 67 -2.20 -2.60 3.23
CA TYR A 67 -1.01 -2.47 4.06
C TYR A 67 -1.16 -1.27 5.01
N LEU A 68 -1.16 -1.56 6.30
CA LEU A 68 -1.25 -0.59 7.39
C LEU A 68 0.17 -0.10 7.71
N SER A 69 0.49 1.13 7.36
CA SER A 69 1.86 1.65 7.37
C SER A 69 2.46 1.77 8.77
N LYS A 70 1.66 2.20 9.76
CA LYS A 70 2.15 2.40 11.13
C LYS A 70 2.26 1.08 11.90
N SER A 71 1.25 0.24 11.77
CA SER A 71 1.24 -1.09 12.42
C SER A 71 2.04 -2.14 11.65
N LYS A 72 2.50 -1.82 10.41
CA LYS A 72 3.25 -2.72 9.51
C LYS A 72 2.54 -4.05 9.24
N LYS A 73 1.21 -4.03 9.23
CA LYS A 73 0.39 -5.22 9.01
C LYS A 73 -0.15 -5.26 7.58
N LEU A 74 -0.20 -6.46 7.02
CA LEU A 74 -0.89 -6.74 5.77
C LEU A 74 -2.21 -7.44 6.09
N VAL A 75 -3.29 -6.95 5.50
CA VAL A 75 -4.64 -7.53 5.62
C VAL A 75 -5.18 -7.73 4.20
N LEU A 76 -5.72 -8.90 3.93
CA LEU A 76 -6.47 -9.16 2.70
C LEU A 76 -7.95 -8.92 2.98
N SER A 77 -8.60 -8.16 2.12
CA SER A 77 -10.00 -7.78 2.27
C SER A 77 -10.76 -7.93 0.95
N LYS A 78 -12.02 -8.34 1.02
CA LYS A 78 -12.94 -8.29 -0.12
C LYS A 78 -13.39 -6.85 -0.38
N PRO A 79 -13.92 -6.54 -1.59
CA PRO A 79 -14.30 -5.17 -1.95
C PRO A 79 -15.25 -4.47 -0.98
N HIS A 80 -16.11 -5.21 -0.29
CA HIS A 80 -17.13 -4.69 0.64
C HIS A 80 -16.87 -5.05 2.11
N GLU A 81 -15.76 -5.71 2.38
CA GLU A 81 -15.43 -6.15 3.72
C GLU A 81 -14.77 -5.00 4.49
N ASN A 82 -15.35 -4.66 5.63
CA ASN A 82 -14.76 -3.65 6.51
C ASN A 82 -13.64 -4.27 7.34
N ILE A 83 -12.51 -3.58 7.42
CA ILE A 83 -11.49 -3.81 8.43
C ILE A 83 -11.67 -2.81 9.57
N GLU A 84 -11.42 -3.24 10.79
CA GLU A 84 -11.49 -2.39 11.98
C GLU A 84 -10.10 -1.96 12.42
N ILE A 85 -9.95 -0.65 12.68
CA ILE A 85 -8.68 -0.04 13.08
C ILE A 85 -8.93 0.71 14.37
N ALA A 86 -8.32 0.23 15.46
CA ALA A 86 -8.34 0.92 16.73
C ALA A 86 -7.28 2.02 16.75
N LEU A 87 -7.68 3.24 17.08
CA LEU A 87 -6.82 4.41 17.13
C LEU A 87 -6.88 5.03 18.52
N GLU A 88 -5.73 5.13 19.17
CA GLU A 88 -5.55 5.90 20.38
C GLU A 88 -5.79 7.39 20.10
N PRO A 89 -6.07 8.22 21.14
CA PRO A 89 -6.25 9.65 20.97
C PRO A 89 -5.09 10.31 20.19
N PHE A 90 -5.46 11.17 19.22
CA PHE A 90 -4.53 11.91 18.35
C PHE A 90 -3.60 11.02 17.50
N ASN A 91 -3.95 9.76 17.36
CA ASN A 91 -3.23 8.81 16.54
C ASN A 91 -3.86 8.67 15.14
N PHE A 92 -3.13 8.06 14.23
CA PHE A 92 -3.57 7.82 12.86
C PHE A 92 -3.04 6.50 12.33
N GLU A 93 -3.66 6.02 11.27
CA GLU A 93 -3.13 4.95 10.41
C GLU A 93 -3.26 5.35 8.95
N LEU A 94 -2.25 5.05 8.14
CA LEU A 94 -2.27 5.17 6.69
C LEU A 94 -2.31 3.77 6.09
N ILE A 95 -3.24 3.57 5.17
CA ILE A 95 -3.49 2.26 4.58
C ILE A 95 -3.28 2.37 3.08
N THR A 96 -2.27 1.69 2.56
CA THR A 96 -2.12 1.51 1.12
C THR A 96 -2.98 0.33 0.69
N VAL A 97 -3.86 0.56 -0.27
CA VAL A 97 -4.80 -0.43 -0.79
C VAL A 97 -4.44 -0.74 -2.24
N SER A 98 -4.21 -2.01 -2.54
CA SER A 98 -3.81 -2.47 -3.86
C SER A 98 -4.70 -3.63 -4.33
N PRO A 99 -5.24 -3.57 -5.57
CA PRO A 99 -5.95 -4.70 -6.15
C PRO A 99 -5.01 -5.91 -6.28
N VAL A 100 -5.50 -7.09 -5.90
CA VAL A 100 -4.76 -8.34 -6.05
C VAL A 100 -5.04 -8.93 -7.43
N THR A 101 -3.97 -9.23 -8.15
CA THR A 101 -4.02 -9.86 -9.48
C THR A 101 -3.52 -11.30 -9.40
N THR A 102 -4.22 -12.24 -10.04
CA THR A 102 -3.73 -13.60 -10.21
C THR A 102 -2.78 -13.65 -11.42
N LEU A 103 -1.61 -14.24 -11.23
CA LEU A 103 -0.61 -14.36 -12.28
C LEU A 103 -1.05 -15.42 -13.31
N ALA A 104 -0.90 -15.10 -14.59
CA ALA A 104 -1.27 -16.03 -15.64
C ALA A 104 -0.40 -17.30 -15.60
N GLY A 105 -1.04 -18.44 -15.79
CA GLY A 105 -0.35 -19.76 -15.82
C GLY A 105 0.06 -20.31 -14.46
N LYS A 106 -0.22 -19.59 -13.36
CA LYS A 106 0.07 -20.02 -11.98
C LYS A 106 -1.04 -19.60 -11.02
N PRO A 107 -1.28 -20.35 -9.94
CA PRO A 107 -2.24 -19.95 -8.92
C PRO A 107 -1.74 -18.78 -8.05
N ALA A 108 -0.53 -18.30 -8.28
CA ALA A 108 0.08 -17.23 -7.50
C ALA A 108 -0.67 -15.90 -7.67
N GLN A 109 -0.86 -15.19 -6.58
CA GLN A 109 -1.49 -13.87 -6.51
C GLN A 109 -0.47 -12.82 -6.12
N PHE A 110 -0.63 -11.61 -6.64
CA PHE A 110 0.30 -10.52 -6.44
C PHE A 110 -0.41 -9.18 -6.30
N ALA A 111 0.12 -8.29 -5.45
CA ALA A 111 -0.27 -6.89 -5.38
C ALA A 111 0.92 -6.02 -4.95
N PRO A 112 1.21 -4.93 -5.67
CA PRO A 112 2.27 -4.02 -5.28
C PRO A 112 1.83 -3.14 -4.11
N ILE A 113 2.69 -2.92 -3.13
CA ILE A 113 2.48 -1.97 -2.03
C ILE A 113 3.27 -0.69 -2.30
N GLY A 114 4.57 -0.81 -2.58
CA GLY A 114 5.48 0.29 -2.87
C GLY A 114 6.55 0.52 -1.82
N LEU A 115 7.15 1.71 -1.82
CA LEU A 115 8.19 2.09 -0.86
C LEU A 115 7.57 2.54 0.47
N VAL A 116 7.65 1.69 1.50
CA VAL A 116 6.95 1.90 2.77
C VAL A 116 7.60 2.90 3.73
N ASN A 117 8.80 3.37 3.40
CA ASN A 117 9.47 4.48 4.09
C ASN A 117 8.97 5.86 3.62
N MET A 118 7.98 5.91 2.73
CA MET A 118 7.36 7.13 2.21
C MET A 118 5.88 7.18 2.59
N LEU A 119 5.34 8.35 2.91
CA LEU A 119 3.89 8.52 3.12
C LEU A 119 3.07 8.18 1.88
N ASN A 120 3.63 8.46 0.71
CA ASN A 120 3.05 8.14 -0.59
C ASN A 120 3.63 6.81 -1.13
N THR A 121 3.48 5.75 -0.37
CA THR A 121 4.07 4.43 -0.59
C THR A 121 3.92 3.93 -2.03
N GLY A 122 2.70 3.84 -2.53
CA GLY A 122 2.41 3.36 -3.87
C GLY A 122 2.70 4.38 -4.98
N GLY A 123 2.84 5.67 -4.66
CA GLY A 123 3.24 6.72 -5.63
C GLY A 123 4.67 6.57 -6.13
N ALA A 124 5.48 5.78 -5.45
CA ALA A 124 6.80 5.38 -5.95
C ALA A 124 6.71 4.47 -7.19
N ILE A 125 5.59 3.77 -7.38
CA ILE A 125 5.38 2.84 -8.50
C ILE A 125 5.04 3.65 -9.76
N GLN A 126 5.89 3.57 -10.77
CA GLN A 126 5.72 4.29 -12.03
C GLN A 126 5.25 3.38 -13.17
N SER A 127 5.58 2.10 -13.11
CA SER A 127 5.11 1.09 -14.05
C SER A 127 4.92 -0.25 -13.37
N LEU A 128 3.99 -1.04 -13.88
CA LEU A 128 3.71 -2.39 -13.43
C LEU A 128 3.37 -3.24 -14.66
N ALA A 129 4.13 -4.28 -14.89
CA ALA A 129 3.93 -5.20 -15.99
C ALA A 129 3.93 -6.65 -15.48
N TYR A 130 3.03 -7.44 -16.02
CA TYR A 130 2.91 -8.87 -15.77
C TYR A 130 3.30 -9.62 -17.04
N THR A 131 4.28 -10.52 -16.94
CA THR A 131 4.70 -11.34 -18.07
C THR A 131 4.06 -12.72 -17.96
N ASN A 132 3.41 -13.14 -19.05
CA ASN A 132 2.62 -14.37 -19.11
C ASN A 132 3.39 -15.54 -19.72
N ASP A 133 4.72 -15.49 -19.73
CA ASP A 133 5.57 -16.56 -20.24
C ASP A 133 5.58 -17.77 -19.30
N SER A 134 6.21 -18.86 -19.72
CA SER A 134 6.42 -20.07 -18.89
C SER A 134 7.03 -19.78 -17.51
N ASN A 135 7.66 -18.63 -17.37
CA ASN A 135 8.16 -18.06 -16.12
C ASN A 135 7.35 -16.81 -15.77
N SER A 136 6.24 -16.98 -15.05
CA SER A 136 5.43 -15.84 -14.58
C SER A 136 6.30 -14.85 -13.83
N SER A 137 6.44 -13.63 -14.34
CA SER A 137 7.23 -12.58 -13.70
C SER A 137 6.42 -11.29 -13.56
N VAL A 138 6.77 -10.52 -12.54
CA VAL A 138 6.20 -9.19 -12.29
C VAL A 138 7.34 -8.19 -12.29
N GLN A 139 7.24 -7.20 -13.16
CA GLN A 139 8.20 -6.12 -13.27
C GLN A 139 7.57 -4.82 -12.77
N ILE A 140 8.28 -4.14 -11.88
CA ILE A 140 7.83 -2.88 -11.27
C ILE A 140 8.90 -1.80 -11.49
N GLY A 141 8.53 -0.70 -12.14
CA GLY A 141 9.37 0.49 -12.21
C GLY A 141 9.15 1.36 -10.97
N ILE A 142 10.21 1.63 -10.22
CA ILE A 142 10.19 2.35 -8.95
C ILE A 142 10.97 3.64 -9.06
N LYS A 143 10.36 4.76 -8.62
CA LYS A 143 11.03 6.04 -8.43
C LYS A 143 11.32 6.27 -6.95
N GLY A 144 12.59 6.28 -6.58
CA GLY A 144 13.04 6.44 -5.19
C GLY A 144 13.81 5.24 -4.69
N SER A 145 14.10 5.24 -3.40
CA SER A 145 14.89 4.20 -2.72
C SER A 145 14.30 3.88 -1.36
N GLY A 146 14.62 2.72 -0.83
CA GLY A 146 14.20 2.28 0.49
C GLY A 146 13.54 0.91 0.49
N GLU A 147 12.76 0.65 1.54
CA GLU A 147 12.10 -0.63 1.74
C GLU A 147 10.88 -0.75 0.82
N MET A 148 10.98 -1.64 -0.17
CA MET A 148 9.90 -2.02 -1.08
C MET A 148 9.16 -3.22 -0.53
N ARG A 149 7.83 -3.13 -0.48
CA ARG A 149 6.96 -4.25 -0.10
C ARG A 149 5.97 -4.58 -1.20
N VAL A 150 5.71 -5.88 -1.35
CA VAL A 150 4.65 -6.41 -2.21
C VAL A 150 3.96 -7.57 -1.50
N PHE A 151 2.68 -7.75 -1.78
CA PHE A 151 1.97 -8.97 -1.45
C PHE A 151 2.25 -10.02 -2.52
N ALA A 152 2.54 -11.25 -2.10
CA ALA A 152 2.62 -12.42 -2.96
C ALA A 152 2.10 -13.64 -2.21
N SER A 153 1.14 -14.38 -2.78
CA SER A 153 0.60 -15.59 -2.16
C SER A 153 1.60 -16.74 -2.12
N GLU A 154 2.63 -16.68 -2.97
CA GLU A 154 3.73 -17.64 -3.02
C GLU A 154 5.07 -16.89 -2.96
N LYS A 155 6.09 -17.53 -2.39
CA LYS A 155 7.44 -16.98 -2.35
C LYS A 155 8.03 -16.90 -3.76
N PRO A 156 8.50 -15.73 -4.23
CA PRO A 156 9.23 -15.63 -5.49
C PRO A 156 10.49 -16.52 -5.47
N ARG A 157 10.84 -17.08 -6.61
CA ARG A 157 12.10 -17.84 -6.78
C ARG A 157 13.31 -16.92 -6.73
N SER A 158 13.19 -15.74 -7.31
CA SER A 158 14.23 -14.72 -7.31
C SER A 158 13.64 -13.32 -7.36
N CYS A 159 14.44 -12.35 -6.89
CA CYS A 159 14.18 -10.93 -7.04
C CYS A 159 15.42 -10.29 -7.67
N LYS A 160 15.20 -9.43 -8.66
CA LYS A 160 16.28 -8.63 -9.28
C LYS A 160 15.94 -7.17 -9.21
N ILE A 161 17.00 -6.35 -9.04
CA ILE A 161 16.90 -4.90 -9.17
C ILE A 161 17.91 -4.48 -10.24
N ASP A 162 17.41 -3.80 -11.29
CA ASP A 162 18.20 -3.37 -12.45
C ASP A 162 19.00 -4.53 -13.05
N GLY A 163 18.37 -5.71 -13.16
CA GLY A 163 18.95 -6.94 -13.69
C GLY A 163 19.91 -7.71 -12.78
N ARG A 164 20.16 -7.21 -11.56
CA ARG A 164 21.05 -7.86 -10.58
C ARG A 164 20.24 -8.61 -9.53
N ASP A 165 20.62 -9.84 -9.22
CA ASP A 165 20.00 -10.63 -8.16
C ASP A 165 20.20 -9.94 -6.80
N VAL A 166 19.12 -9.83 -6.04
CA VAL A 166 19.13 -9.23 -4.70
C VAL A 166 18.48 -10.16 -3.69
N ALA A 167 18.96 -10.09 -2.44
CA ALA A 167 18.31 -10.76 -1.34
C ALA A 167 16.95 -10.11 -1.03
N PHE A 168 15.99 -10.92 -0.63
CA PHE A 168 14.67 -10.49 -0.18
C PHE A 168 14.19 -11.37 0.97
N GLU A 169 13.33 -10.80 1.79
CA GLU A 169 12.63 -11.52 2.85
C GLU A 169 11.22 -11.89 2.38
N TYR A 170 10.70 -13.00 2.89
CA TYR A 170 9.32 -13.42 2.64
C TYR A 170 8.72 -13.96 3.92
N GLU A 171 7.75 -13.21 4.46
CA GLU A 171 7.04 -13.57 5.68
C GLU A 171 5.59 -13.09 5.60
N GLY A 172 4.65 -13.93 6.04
CA GLY A 172 3.23 -13.58 6.08
C GLY A 172 2.67 -13.11 4.73
N TYR A 173 3.07 -13.75 3.63
CA TYR A 173 2.71 -13.36 2.25
C TYR A 173 3.27 -12.01 1.81
N MET A 174 4.21 -11.45 2.52
CA MET A 174 4.84 -10.19 2.17
C MET A 174 6.29 -10.42 1.74
N VAL A 175 6.64 -9.88 0.58
CA VAL A 175 8.02 -9.82 0.10
C VAL A 175 8.58 -8.46 0.47
N VAL A 176 9.76 -8.44 1.09
CA VAL A 176 10.46 -7.22 1.48
C VAL A 176 11.80 -7.17 0.75
N THR A 177 12.05 -6.09 0.04
CA THR A 177 13.26 -5.87 -0.75
C THR A 177 13.79 -4.46 -0.50
N GLN A 178 15.10 -4.29 -0.44
CA GLN A 178 15.73 -2.97 -0.32
C GLN A 178 16.08 -2.43 -1.70
N VAL A 179 15.40 -1.37 -2.13
CA VAL A 179 15.71 -0.66 -3.37
C VAL A 179 16.84 0.33 -3.08
N PRO A 180 18.01 0.20 -3.74
CA PRO A 180 19.12 1.11 -3.53
C PRO A 180 18.78 2.50 -4.07
N TRP A 181 19.58 3.50 -3.67
CA TRP A 181 19.48 4.82 -4.27
C TRP A 181 19.73 4.74 -5.77
N SER A 182 18.75 5.15 -6.56
CA SER A 182 18.88 5.15 -8.03
C SER A 182 19.81 6.25 -8.51
N PRO A 183 20.58 6.01 -9.60
CA PRO A 183 21.34 7.07 -10.25
C PRO A 183 20.38 8.17 -10.80
N PRO A 184 20.91 9.30 -11.30
CA PRO A 184 20.12 10.47 -11.75
C PRO A 184 19.04 10.20 -12.80
N SER A 185 19.04 9.05 -13.48
CA SER A 185 17.97 8.59 -14.39
C SER A 185 16.67 8.26 -13.68
N GLY A 186 16.70 8.10 -12.37
CA GLY A 186 15.55 8.21 -11.49
C GLY A 186 14.64 7.00 -11.37
N LEU A 187 14.77 5.94 -12.18
CA LEU A 187 13.92 4.75 -12.12
C LEU A 187 14.76 3.50 -11.92
N SER A 188 14.42 2.71 -10.91
CA SER A 188 14.90 1.34 -10.76
C SER A 188 13.83 0.35 -11.18
N THR A 189 14.23 -0.75 -11.77
CA THR A 189 13.33 -1.85 -12.16
C THR A 189 13.47 -2.98 -11.16
N VAL A 190 12.39 -3.40 -10.55
CA VAL A 190 12.32 -4.54 -9.63
C VAL A 190 11.56 -5.67 -10.32
N ASP A 191 12.20 -6.82 -10.47
CA ASP A 191 11.66 -8.01 -11.11
C ASP A 191 11.48 -9.13 -10.10
N TYR A 192 10.27 -9.66 -9.97
CA TYR A 192 9.95 -10.85 -9.18
C TYR A 192 9.64 -12.01 -10.12
N LEU A 193 10.34 -13.14 -9.95
CA LEU A 193 10.12 -14.36 -10.71
C LEU A 193 9.43 -15.41 -9.83
N PHE A 194 8.34 -15.97 -10.34
CA PHE A 194 7.55 -16.99 -9.64
C PHE A 194 7.72 -18.39 -10.22
#